data_ce4e0a28dcd71bc001e71e011042957b
#
_entry.id   ce4e0a28dcd71bc001e71e011042957b
#
_cell.length_a   1.000
_cell.length_b   1.000
_cell.length_c   1.000
_cell.angle_alpha   90.00
_cell.angle_beta   90.00
_cell.angle_gamma   90.00
#
_symmetry.space_group_name_H-M   'P 1'
#
loop_
_entity.id
_entity.type
_entity.pdbx_description
1 polymer ?
#
loop_
_entity_poly.entity_id
_entity_poly.type
_entity_poly.pdbx_seq_one_letter_code
_entity_poly.pdbx_strand_id
1 'polypeptide(L)'
;TGFDYRLAMCVPDIWIKMVKEIPDENWDLGYLLHELTQHRAEEKVVSYCESHDQALVGDKTLIFRLADAEMYTSMSIITPSLVIDRAMALHKMIRLFTFSVAGGGYLTFMGNEFGHPEWIDFPREGNNWSYKYARRQWSLADDGLLRYRHLKEFDRAMIGTGTRYGLPGIQPTEALTVNNTDKVIAYRRGELLFVLNFNPVTSFTGYGIPVKG
;
A
#
# COMPACT_ATOMS: atom_id res chain seq x y z
N THR A 1 -5.02 -18.80 -22.08
CA THR A 1 -4.49 -19.65 -20.99
C THR A 1 -5.58 -20.33 -20.17
N GLY A 2 -6.85 -19.92 -20.26
CA GLY A 2 -7.97 -20.48 -19.51
C GLY A 2 -8.08 -20.02 -18.04
N PHE A 3 -7.32 -19.03 -17.62
CA PHE A 3 -7.44 -18.39 -16.31
C PHE A 3 -8.22 -17.08 -16.42
N ASP A 4 -9.11 -16.83 -15.46
CA ASP A 4 -9.93 -15.61 -15.42
C ASP A 4 -9.15 -14.41 -14.85
N TYR A 5 -8.17 -14.65 -13.98
CA TYR A 5 -7.40 -13.62 -13.32
C TYR A 5 -5.89 -13.92 -13.37
N ARG A 6 -5.08 -12.86 -13.37
CA ARG A 6 -3.63 -12.90 -13.25
C ARG A 6 -3.17 -12.10 -12.02
N LEU A 7 -2.17 -12.58 -11.30
CA LEU A 7 -1.50 -11.79 -10.26
C LEU A 7 -0.54 -10.78 -10.89
N ALA A 8 -0.55 -9.55 -10.39
CA ALA A 8 0.40 -8.50 -10.77
C ALA A 8 1.72 -8.65 -9.99
N MET A 9 2.49 -9.70 -10.28
CA MET A 9 3.67 -10.07 -9.51
C MET A 9 4.79 -9.01 -9.52
N CYS A 10 4.83 -8.13 -10.52
CA CYS A 10 5.82 -7.05 -10.57
C CYS A 10 5.52 -5.88 -9.60
N VAL A 11 4.27 -5.70 -9.20
CA VAL A 11 3.85 -4.54 -8.38
C VAL A 11 4.52 -4.52 -7.00
N PRO A 12 4.58 -5.61 -6.23
CA PRO A 12 5.32 -5.63 -4.97
C PRO A 12 6.80 -5.29 -5.12
N ASP A 13 7.45 -5.81 -6.17
CA ASP A 13 8.87 -5.57 -6.42
C ASP A 13 9.14 -4.10 -6.75
N ILE A 14 8.23 -3.45 -7.48
CA ILE A 14 8.29 -2.01 -7.76
C ILE A 14 8.22 -1.23 -6.46
N TRP A 15 7.24 -1.52 -5.57
CA TRP A 15 7.10 -0.82 -4.31
C TRP A 15 8.31 -1.03 -3.38
N ILE A 16 8.81 -2.25 -3.30
CA ILE A 16 10.03 -2.55 -2.51
C ILE A 16 11.21 -1.75 -3.04
N LYS A 17 11.43 -1.76 -4.35
CA LYS A 17 12.51 -0.98 -4.98
C LYS A 17 12.38 0.51 -4.70
N MET A 18 11.17 1.06 -4.86
CA MET A 18 10.89 2.47 -4.58
C MET A 18 11.22 2.84 -3.15
N VAL A 19 10.67 2.10 -2.19
CA VAL A 19 10.85 2.39 -0.76
C VAL A 19 12.27 2.14 -0.26
N LYS A 20 12.98 1.17 -0.85
CA LYS A 20 14.31 0.74 -0.40
C LYS A 20 15.44 1.53 -1.02
N GLU A 21 15.33 1.84 -2.31
CA GLU A 21 16.46 2.27 -3.12
C GLU A 21 16.34 3.71 -3.61
N ILE A 22 15.14 4.28 -3.61
CA ILE A 22 14.90 5.59 -4.22
C ILE A 22 14.37 6.57 -3.16
N PRO A 23 15.07 7.68 -2.90
CA PRO A 23 14.55 8.76 -2.05
C PRO A 23 13.20 9.29 -2.55
N ASP A 24 12.30 9.66 -1.64
CA ASP A 24 10.93 10.05 -1.97
C ASP A 24 10.86 11.18 -3.01
N GLU A 25 11.76 12.16 -2.92
CA GLU A 25 11.88 13.28 -3.85
C GLU A 25 12.25 12.86 -5.28
N ASN A 26 12.76 11.64 -5.47
CA ASN A 26 13.14 11.09 -6.76
C ASN A 26 12.11 10.11 -7.35
N TRP A 27 10.99 9.87 -6.66
CA TRP A 27 9.95 8.98 -7.17
C TRP A 27 9.35 9.53 -8.46
N ASP A 28 9.25 8.67 -9.47
CA ASP A 28 8.56 8.97 -10.73
C ASP A 28 7.13 8.46 -10.69
N LEU A 29 6.18 9.38 -10.49
CA LEU A 29 4.76 9.06 -10.36
C LEU A 29 4.15 8.63 -11.71
N GLY A 30 4.69 9.12 -12.82
CA GLY A 30 4.28 8.69 -14.16
C GLY A 30 4.65 7.24 -14.42
N TYR A 31 5.87 6.88 -14.10
CA TYR A 31 6.33 5.50 -14.14
C TYR A 31 5.47 4.60 -13.24
N LEU A 32 5.23 5.00 -11.99
CA LEU A 32 4.38 4.24 -11.07
C LEU A 32 2.97 4.03 -11.62
N LEU A 33 2.32 5.09 -12.11
CA LEU A 33 0.98 4.98 -12.68
C LEU A 33 0.97 4.02 -13.87
N HIS A 34 1.97 4.13 -14.77
CA HIS A 34 2.11 3.25 -15.91
C HIS A 34 2.22 1.78 -15.49
N GLU A 35 3.15 1.47 -14.62
CA GLU A 35 3.41 0.08 -14.18
C GLU A 35 2.21 -0.52 -13.42
N LEU A 36 1.55 0.27 -12.59
CA LEU A 36 0.38 -0.18 -11.82
C LEU A 36 -0.87 -0.40 -12.69
N THR A 37 -0.93 0.26 -13.86
CA THR A 37 -2.07 0.17 -14.78
C THR A 37 -1.79 -0.67 -16.02
N GLN A 38 -0.55 -1.16 -16.19
CA GLN A 38 -0.14 -1.90 -17.38
C GLN A 38 -0.75 -3.31 -17.40
N HIS A 39 -1.84 -3.44 -18.12
CA HIS A 39 -2.47 -4.72 -18.44
C HIS A 39 -3.25 -4.62 -19.77
N ARG A 40 -3.56 -5.75 -20.37
CA ARG A 40 -4.41 -5.78 -21.58
C ARG A 40 -5.83 -5.33 -21.21
N ALA A 41 -6.54 -4.73 -22.16
CA ALA A 41 -7.86 -4.16 -21.92
C ALA A 41 -8.88 -5.15 -21.31
N GLU A 42 -8.78 -6.43 -21.66
CA GLU A 42 -9.69 -7.48 -21.18
C GLU A 42 -9.09 -8.34 -20.05
N GLU A 43 -7.86 -8.03 -19.63
CA GLU A 43 -7.17 -8.82 -18.63
C GLU A 43 -7.56 -8.38 -17.23
N LYS A 44 -8.09 -9.31 -16.44
CA LYS A 44 -8.37 -9.09 -15.03
C LYS A 44 -7.12 -9.34 -14.20
N VAL A 45 -6.67 -8.32 -13.52
CA VAL A 45 -5.43 -8.36 -12.74
C VAL A 45 -5.71 -8.15 -11.27
N VAL A 46 -5.21 -9.06 -10.43
CA VAL A 46 -5.21 -8.91 -8.99
C VAL A 46 -3.90 -8.22 -8.58
N SER A 47 -4.01 -6.96 -8.15
CA SER A 47 -2.87 -6.16 -7.71
C SER A 47 -2.66 -6.27 -6.20
N TYR A 48 -1.44 -6.08 -5.73
CA TYR A 48 -1.09 -6.09 -4.32
C TYR A 48 0.23 -5.38 -4.08
N CYS A 49 0.41 -4.82 -2.87
CA CYS A 49 1.65 -4.14 -2.51
C CYS A 49 2.70 -5.09 -1.99
N GLU A 50 2.27 -6.14 -1.31
CA GLU A 50 3.09 -7.18 -0.73
C GLU A 50 2.27 -8.44 -0.48
N SER A 51 2.92 -9.58 -0.45
CA SER A 51 2.37 -10.89 -0.09
C SER A 51 3.22 -11.53 1.00
N HIS A 52 3.01 -12.83 1.24
CA HIS A 52 3.88 -13.60 2.11
C HIS A 52 5.32 -13.69 1.58
N ASP A 53 5.52 -13.62 0.26
CA ASP A 53 6.86 -13.75 -0.34
C ASP A 53 7.81 -12.66 0.15
N GLN A 54 7.37 -11.40 0.19
CA GLN A 54 8.19 -10.30 0.68
C GLN A 54 8.50 -10.43 2.17
N ALA A 55 7.57 -10.98 2.94
CA ALA A 55 7.75 -11.19 4.37
C ALA A 55 8.62 -12.42 4.72
N LEU A 56 8.67 -13.44 3.82
CA LEU A 56 9.30 -14.74 4.09
C LEU A 56 10.66 -14.92 3.41
N VAL A 57 10.84 -14.41 2.22
CA VAL A 57 11.96 -14.78 1.34
C VAL A 57 13.09 -13.77 1.37
N GLY A 58 13.34 -13.19 2.51
CA GLY A 58 14.57 -12.44 2.73
C GLY A 58 14.43 -10.92 2.67
N ASP A 59 13.20 -10.42 2.77
CA ASP A 59 12.96 -9.00 2.89
C ASP A 59 12.07 -8.66 4.11
N LYS A 60 11.73 -7.40 4.26
CA LYS A 60 10.86 -6.87 5.31
C LYS A 60 9.48 -6.58 4.71
N THR A 61 8.43 -6.61 5.54
CA THR A 61 7.13 -6.06 5.16
C THR A 61 7.27 -4.59 4.79
N LEU A 62 6.35 -4.09 3.97
CA LEU A 62 6.35 -2.70 3.52
C LEU A 62 6.40 -1.71 4.70
N ILE A 63 5.55 -1.91 5.71
CA ILE A 63 5.54 -1.03 6.89
C ILE A 63 6.85 -1.12 7.68
N PHE A 64 7.45 -2.31 7.78
CA PHE A 64 8.71 -2.49 8.48
C PHE A 64 9.89 -1.82 7.74
N ARG A 65 9.85 -1.77 6.41
CA ARG A 65 10.82 -0.99 5.63
C ARG A 65 10.70 0.50 5.87
N LEU A 66 9.47 0.98 6.02
CA LEU A 66 9.20 2.41 6.22
C LEU A 66 9.52 2.89 7.64
N ALA A 67 9.28 2.07 8.64
CA ALA A 67 9.38 2.44 10.06
C ALA A 67 10.56 1.81 10.80
N ASP A 68 11.07 0.68 10.30
CA ASP A 68 12.16 -0.12 10.88
C ASP A 68 11.96 -0.37 12.39
N ALA A 69 13.02 -0.28 13.17
CA ALA A 69 13.02 -0.56 14.62
C ALA A 69 12.05 0.32 15.43
N GLU A 70 11.68 1.51 14.95
CA GLU A 70 10.73 2.38 15.64
C GLU A 70 9.33 1.77 15.79
N MET A 71 8.98 0.76 14.99
CA MET A 71 7.74 0.00 15.19
C MET A 71 7.63 -0.65 16.57
N TYR A 72 8.75 -0.99 17.21
CA TYR A 72 8.75 -1.66 18.51
C TYR A 72 8.62 -0.69 19.69
N THR A 73 8.94 0.59 19.48
CA THR A 73 9.02 1.57 20.57
C THR A 73 8.08 2.77 20.42
N SER A 74 7.66 3.09 19.19
CA SER A 74 7.00 4.36 18.89
C SER A 74 5.58 4.22 18.32
N MET A 75 4.98 3.03 18.39
CA MET A 75 3.62 2.79 17.91
C MET A 75 2.52 3.19 18.91
N SER A 76 2.86 3.67 20.11
CA SER A 76 1.89 4.26 21.01
C SER A 76 1.34 5.59 20.48
N ILE A 77 0.05 5.84 20.64
CA ILE A 77 -0.61 7.11 20.24
C ILE A 77 -0.06 8.33 20.98
N ILE A 78 0.53 8.14 22.15
CA ILE A 78 1.13 9.22 22.96
C ILE A 78 2.62 9.44 22.67
N THR A 79 3.25 8.61 21.86
CA THR A 79 4.67 8.74 21.53
C THR A 79 4.82 9.46 20.19
N PRO A 80 5.32 10.71 20.16
CA PRO A 80 5.55 11.40 18.90
C PRO A 80 6.72 10.73 18.14
N SER A 81 6.52 10.47 16.85
CA SER A 81 7.57 9.97 15.96
C SER A 81 7.24 10.37 14.53
N LEU A 82 8.09 11.23 13.95
CA LEU A 82 7.97 11.61 12.53
C LEU A 82 8.22 10.41 11.60
N VAL A 83 9.05 9.45 12.02
CA VAL A 83 9.29 8.22 11.25
C VAL A 83 8.01 7.39 11.16
N ILE A 84 7.32 7.17 12.28
CA ILE A 84 6.06 6.44 12.30
C ILE A 84 4.96 7.20 11.54
N ASP A 85 4.85 8.51 11.74
CA ASP A 85 3.83 9.32 11.04
C ASP A 85 4.02 9.25 9.51
N ARG A 86 5.26 9.40 9.03
CA ARG A 86 5.62 9.23 7.62
C ARG A 86 5.35 7.80 7.14
N ALA A 87 5.81 6.79 7.89
CA ALA A 87 5.64 5.39 7.53
C ALA A 87 4.16 5.02 7.35
N MET A 88 3.31 5.45 8.27
CA MET A 88 1.87 5.23 8.20
C MET A 88 1.22 5.97 7.02
N ALA A 89 1.64 7.21 6.75
CA ALA A 89 1.13 7.98 5.63
C ALA A 89 1.47 7.30 4.29
N LEU A 90 2.74 6.95 4.08
CA LEU A 90 3.18 6.25 2.87
C LEU A 90 2.54 4.87 2.72
N HIS A 91 2.46 4.09 3.79
CA HIS A 91 1.79 2.78 3.77
C HIS A 91 0.34 2.89 3.30
N LYS A 92 -0.41 3.87 3.81
CA LYS A 92 -1.78 4.14 3.38
C LYS A 92 -1.85 4.55 1.91
N MET A 93 -1.00 5.49 1.48
CA MET A 93 -1.00 5.99 0.09
C MET A 93 -0.61 4.90 -0.91
N ILE A 94 0.41 4.11 -0.62
CA ILE A 94 0.86 2.99 -1.45
C ILE A 94 -0.28 1.98 -1.63
N ARG A 95 -0.93 1.59 -0.54
CA ARG A 95 -2.06 0.66 -0.57
C ARG A 95 -3.25 1.22 -1.33
N LEU A 96 -3.62 2.48 -1.07
CA LEU A 96 -4.72 3.15 -1.77
C LEU A 96 -4.44 3.28 -3.26
N PHE A 97 -3.24 3.67 -3.64
CA PHE A 97 -2.87 3.80 -5.04
C PHE A 97 -2.97 2.44 -5.75
N THR A 98 -2.32 1.42 -5.21
CA THR A 98 -2.36 0.07 -5.79
C THR A 98 -3.79 -0.48 -5.89
N PHE A 99 -4.59 -0.32 -4.83
CA PHE A 99 -5.97 -0.76 -4.78
C PHE A 99 -6.86 -0.03 -5.81
N SER A 100 -6.76 1.29 -5.84
CA SER A 100 -7.66 2.11 -6.64
C SER A 100 -7.44 1.99 -8.15
N VAL A 101 -6.23 1.64 -8.59
CA VAL A 101 -5.91 1.45 -10.02
C VAL A 101 -5.93 -0.02 -10.44
N ALA A 102 -6.19 -0.95 -9.54
CA ALA A 102 -6.22 -2.38 -9.84
C ALA A 102 -7.30 -2.73 -10.89
N GLY A 103 -6.96 -3.62 -11.80
CA GLY A 103 -7.78 -3.95 -12.98
C GLY A 103 -8.71 -5.16 -12.81
N GLY A 104 -8.97 -5.65 -11.58
CA GLY A 104 -9.87 -6.80 -11.39
C GLY A 104 -9.93 -7.31 -9.95
N GLY A 105 -8.91 -7.12 -9.15
CA GLY A 105 -8.90 -7.57 -7.77
C GLY A 105 -7.77 -6.95 -6.97
N TYR A 106 -7.84 -7.09 -5.66
CA TYR A 106 -6.80 -6.66 -4.73
C TYR A 106 -6.54 -7.75 -3.70
N LEU A 107 -5.28 -8.09 -3.51
CA LEU A 107 -4.86 -9.06 -2.51
C LEU A 107 -4.21 -8.34 -1.33
N THR A 108 -4.61 -8.70 -0.14
CA THR A 108 -3.96 -8.31 1.11
C THR A 108 -3.50 -9.55 1.84
N PHE A 109 -2.22 -9.62 2.17
CA PHE A 109 -1.72 -10.66 3.04
C PHE A 109 -2.10 -10.35 4.49
N MET A 110 -2.58 -11.37 5.23
CA MET A 110 -3.12 -11.21 6.58
C MET A 110 -2.12 -10.51 7.52
N GLY A 111 -2.56 -9.48 8.20
CA GLY A 111 -1.78 -8.66 9.12
C GLY A 111 -1.14 -7.42 8.48
N ASN A 112 -0.97 -7.41 7.15
CA ASN A 112 -0.38 -6.25 6.47
C ASN A 112 -1.36 -5.07 6.43
N GLU A 113 -2.66 -5.34 6.49
CA GLU A 113 -3.71 -4.31 6.54
C GLU A 113 -3.59 -3.39 7.76
N PHE A 114 -3.09 -3.91 8.88
CA PHE A 114 -2.83 -3.10 10.07
C PHE A 114 -1.34 -2.87 10.37
N GLY A 115 -0.45 -3.31 9.47
CA GLY A 115 0.99 -3.10 9.62
C GLY A 115 1.61 -3.95 10.72
N HIS A 116 1.28 -5.25 10.79
CA HIS A 116 1.86 -6.17 11.76
C HIS A 116 3.41 -6.08 11.75
N PRO A 117 4.05 -5.90 12.91
CA PRO A 117 5.47 -5.54 12.98
C PRO A 117 6.45 -6.71 12.79
N GLU A 118 5.98 -7.93 12.66
CA GLU A 118 6.82 -9.11 12.59
C GLU A 118 6.68 -9.82 11.26
N TRP A 119 7.77 -10.44 10.81
CA TRP A 119 7.73 -11.37 9.70
C TRP A 119 6.95 -12.64 10.06
N ILE A 120 6.65 -13.45 9.07
CA ILE A 120 6.16 -14.80 9.28
C ILE A 120 7.34 -15.77 9.14
N ASP A 121 7.51 -16.66 10.13
CA ASP A 121 8.39 -17.79 10.05
C ASP A 121 7.56 -19.07 10.26
N PHE A 122 7.35 -19.82 9.18
CA PHE A 122 6.59 -21.07 9.24
C PHE A 122 7.33 -22.14 10.02
N PRO A 123 6.60 -23.09 10.66
CA PRO A 123 7.22 -24.22 11.32
C PRO A 123 8.15 -24.98 10.39
N ARG A 124 9.40 -25.14 10.78
CA ARG A 124 10.45 -25.85 10.05
C ARG A 124 11.49 -26.40 11.03
N GLU A 125 12.36 -27.28 10.58
CA GLU A 125 13.40 -27.87 11.41
C GLU A 125 14.27 -26.80 12.12
N GLY A 126 14.68 -25.76 11.42
CA GLY A 126 15.55 -24.71 11.96
C GLY A 126 14.93 -23.83 13.06
N ASN A 127 13.61 -23.92 13.31
CA ASN A 127 12.93 -23.25 14.41
C ASN A 127 12.20 -24.23 15.35
N ASN A 128 12.60 -25.50 15.37
CA ASN A 128 11.99 -26.58 16.14
C ASN A 128 10.48 -26.71 15.91
N TRP A 129 10.04 -26.54 14.67
CA TRP A 129 8.63 -26.62 14.27
C TRP A 129 7.72 -25.64 15.03
N SER A 130 8.26 -24.50 15.44
CA SER A 130 7.57 -23.50 16.23
C SER A 130 6.54 -22.73 15.41
N TYR A 131 5.33 -22.54 15.96
CA TYR A 131 4.27 -21.68 15.41
C TYR A 131 4.34 -20.23 15.93
N LYS A 132 5.34 -19.87 16.73
CA LYS A 132 5.41 -18.57 17.40
C LYS A 132 5.26 -17.39 16.42
N TYR A 133 5.97 -17.45 15.29
CA TYR A 133 5.95 -16.42 14.26
C TYR A 133 5.09 -16.78 13.03
N ALA A 134 4.36 -17.90 13.07
CA ALA A 134 3.45 -18.30 11.99
C ALA A 134 2.05 -17.68 12.12
N ARG A 135 1.81 -16.89 13.16
CA ARG A 135 0.51 -16.27 13.46
C ARG A 135 0.62 -14.77 13.66
N ARG A 136 -0.50 -14.07 13.47
CA ARG A 136 -0.58 -12.62 13.67
C ARG A 136 -1.09 -12.28 15.08
N GLN A 137 -0.60 -11.16 15.62
CA GLN A 137 -1.04 -10.60 16.89
C GLN A 137 -2.19 -9.60 16.63
N TRP A 138 -3.39 -10.12 16.44
CA TRP A 138 -4.57 -9.30 16.13
C TRP A 138 -4.90 -8.29 17.23
N SER A 139 -4.53 -8.58 18.49
CA SER A 139 -4.68 -7.65 19.60
C SER A 139 -4.00 -6.31 19.40
N LEU A 140 -2.92 -6.23 18.61
CA LEU A 140 -2.26 -4.96 18.26
C LEU A 140 -3.21 -4.03 17.48
N ALA A 141 -4.00 -4.61 16.58
CA ALA A 141 -4.95 -3.86 15.76
C ALA A 141 -6.20 -3.42 16.53
N ASP A 142 -6.49 -4.06 17.67
CA ASP A 142 -7.65 -3.79 18.50
C ASP A 142 -7.31 -2.90 19.72
N ASP A 143 -6.03 -2.75 20.04
CA ASP A 143 -5.59 -1.90 21.14
C ASP A 143 -5.77 -0.41 20.80
N GLY A 144 -6.61 0.27 21.59
CA GLY A 144 -6.91 1.69 21.44
C GLY A 144 -5.75 2.63 21.72
N LEU A 145 -4.68 2.15 22.37
CA LEU A 145 -3.49 2.92 22.70
C LEU A 145 -2.38 2.78 21.65
N LEU A 146 -2.60 1.94 20.64
CA LEU A 146 -1.62 1.69 19.57
C LEU A 146 -2.11 2.22 18.22
N ARG A 147 -1.16 2.70 17.42
CA ARG A 147 -1.42 3.30 16.10
C ARG A 147 -1.81 2.27 15.03
N TYR A 148 -1.60 0.97 15.26
CA TYR A 148 -2.02 -0.11 14.35
C TYR A 148 -3.51 -0.06 14.01
N ARG A 149 -4.36 0.33 14.97
CA ARG A 149 -5.80 0.51 14.74
C ARG A 149 -6.10 1.50 13.61
N HIS A 150 -5.29 2.56 13.44
CA HIS A 150 -5.52 3.55 12.38
C HIS A 150 -5.23 3.01 10.98
N LEU A 151 -4.30 2.04 10.87
CA LEU A 151 -4.07 1.34 9.60
C LEU A 151 -5.21 0.38 9.30
N LYS A 152 -5.68 -0.39 10.30
CA LYS A 152 -6.85 -1.27 10.18
C LYS A 152 -8.11 -0.49 9.78
N GLU A 153 -8.36 0.66 10.40
CA GLU A 153 -9.51 1.52 10.11
C GLU A 153 -9.43 2.11 8.70
N PHE A 154 -8.23 2.51 8.28
CA PHE A 154 -8.01 2.97 6.92
C PHE A 154 -8.29 1.85 5.89
N ASP A 155 -7.78 0.65 6.12
CA ASP A 155 -8.03 -0.49 5.24
C ASP A 155 -9.53 -0.79 5.11
N ARG A 156 -10.24 -0.82 6.23
CA ARG A 156 -11.70 -0.98 6.24
C ARG A 156 -12.40 0.09 5.40
N ALA A 157 -12.01 1.36 5.56
CA ALA A 157 -12.59 2.47 4.81
C ALA A 157 -12.27 2.38 3.32
N MET A 158 -11.02 2.02 2.98
CA MET A 158 -10.57 1.82 1.60
C MET A 158 -11.38 0.72 0.90
N ILE A 159 -11.47 -0.45 1.51
CA ILE A 159 -12.24 -1.58 0.95
C ILE A 159 -13.73 -1.25 0.89
N GLY A 160 -14.30 -0.64 1.94
CA GLY A 160 -15.70 -0.21 1.96
C GLY A 160 -16.04 0.79 0.85
N THR A 161 -15.16 1.76 0.62
CA THR A 161 -15.29 2.71 -0.51
C THR A 161 -15.21 1.96 -1.82
N GLY A 162 -14.23 1.07 -1.98
CA GLY A 162 -14.10 0.27 -3.20
C GLY A 162 -15.33 -0.58 -3.48
N THR A 163 -15.85 -1.26 -2.48
CA THR A 163 -17.08 -2.07 -2.63
C THR A 163 -18.26 -1.21 -3.07
N ARG A 164 -18.41 -0.03 -2.47
CA ARG A 164 -19.50 0.90 -2.79
C ARG A 164 -19.47 1.40 -4.24
N TYR A 165 -18.27 1.64 -4.77
CA TYR A 165 -18.07 2.25 -6.10
C TYR A 165 -17.55 1.26 -7.15
N GLY A 166 -17.54 -0.04 -6.85
CA GLY A 166 -17.14 -1.08 -7.79
C GLY A 166 -15.62 -1.16 -8.03
N LEU A 167 -14.80 -0.73 -7.05
CA LEU A 167 -13.36 -0.93 -7.08
C LEU A 167 -12.95 -2.17 -6.27
N PRO A 168 -11.88 -2.85 -6.63
CA PRO A 168 -11.13 -2.77 -7.88
C PRO A 168 -11.90 -3.42 -9.03
N GLY A 169 -12.20 -2.66 -10.05
CA GLY A 169 -12.93 -3.12 -11.22
C GLY A 169 -12.16 -2.83 -12.51
N ILE A 170 -12.65 -3.40 -13.62
CA ILE A 170 -12.11 -3.11 -14.95
C ILE A 170 -12.66 -1.76 -15.43
N GLN A 171 -12.24 -0.69 -14.79
CA GLN A 171 -12.56 0.67 -15.21
C GLN A 171 -11.27 1.36 -15.66
N PRO A 172 -11.29 2.16 -16.73
CA PRO A 172 -10.10 2.89 -17.15
C PRO A 172 -9.68 3.87 -16.06
N THR A 173 -8.37 4.02 -15.89
CA THR A 173 -7.77 5.06 -15.06
C THR A 173 -7.52 6.27 -15.93
N GLU A 174 -8.21 7.37 -15.66
CA GLU A 174 -7.99 8.64 -16.35
C GLU A 174 -7.02 9.50 -15.55
N ALA A 175 -5.79 9.66 -16.05
CA ALA A 175 -4.81 10.54 -15.44
C ALA A 175 -5.22 12.00 -15.68
N LEU A 176 -5.32 12.80 -14.62
CA LEU A 176 -5.68 14.22 -14.67
C LEU A 176 -4.44 15.09 -14.43
N THR A 177 -3.60 14.70 -13.47
CA THR A 177 -2.36 15.38 -13.14
C THR A 177 -1.31 14.35 -12.77
N VAL A 178 -0.13 14.44 -13.39
CA VAL A 178 1.06 13.70 -12.99
C VAL A 178 2.20 14.71 -12.91
N ASN A 179 2.49 15.18 -11.71
CA ASN A 179 3.50 16.21 -11.48
C ASN A 179 4.68 15.62 -10.68
N ASN A 180 5.74 15.28 -11.39
CA ASN A 180 6.94 14.71 -10.79
C ASN A 180 7.78 15.74 -10.02
N THR A 181 7.59 17.03 -10.23
CA THR A 181 8.25 18.10 -9.46
C THR A 181 7.60 18.26 -8.09
N ASP A 182 6.28 18.40 -8.06
CA ASP A 182 5.52 18.56 -6.82
C ASP A 182 5.25 17.22 -6.12
N LYS A 183 5.50 16.09 -6.78
CA LYS A 183 5.14 14.75 -6.30
C LYS A 183 3.64 14.59 -6.05
N VAL A 184 2.82 15.20 -6.91
CA VAL A 184 1.36 15.12 -6.85
C VAL A 184 0.85 14.34 -8.04
N ILE A 185 -0.02 13.37 -7.76
CA ILE A 185 -0.75 12.64 -8.79
C ILE A 185 -2.25 12.72 -8.52
N ALA A 186 -3.02 13.00 -9.57
CA ALA A 186 -4.47 12.95 -9.55
C ALA A 186 -5.01 12.16 -10.74
N TYR A 187 -5.97 11.29 -10.47
CA TYR A 187 -6.62 10.46 -11.48
C TYR A 187 -8.05 10.16 -11.10
N ARG A 188 -8.86 9.84 -12.11
CA ARG A 188 -10.26 9.47 -11.95
C ARG A 188 -10.46 7.98 -12.23
N ARG A 189 -11.31 7.34 -11.43
CA ARG A 189 -11.82 5.98 -11.62
C ARG A 189 -13.33 5.99 -11.42
N GLY A 190 -14.08 5.90 -12.51
CA GLY A 190 -15.53 6.08 -12.45
C GLY A 190 -15.91 7.42 -11.84
N GLU A 191 -16.69 7.40 -10.76
CA GLU A 191 -17.13 8.61 -10.04
C GLU A 191 -16.11 9.13 -9.01
N LEU A 192 -15.03 8.40 -8.77
CA LEU A 192 -14.06 8.75 -7.75
C LEU A 192 -12.88 9.53 -8.33
N LEU A 193 -12.53 10.61 -7.65
CA LEU A 193 -11.31 11.37 -7.87
C LEU A 193 -10.31 11.03 -6.77
N PHE A 194 -9.15 10.56 -7.16
CA PHE A 194 -8.03 10.30 -6.26
C PHE A 194 -6.98 11.39 -6.43
N VAL A 195 -6.54 11.96 -5.31
CA VAL A 195 -5.46 12.96 -5.27
C VAL A 195 -4.47 12.53 -4.20
N LEU A 196 -3.24 12.26 -4.59
CA LEU A 196 -2.17 11.80 -3.70
C LEU A 196 -1.00 12.77 -3.77
N ASN A 197 -0.55 13.23 -2.61
CA ASN A 197 0.64 14.05 -2.46
C ASN A 197 1.76 13.19 -1.85
N PHE A 198 2.73 12.80 -2.66
CA PHE A 198 3.92 12.06 -2.24
C PHE A 198 5.10 12.97 -1.90
N ASN A 199 4.91 14.29 -1.90
CA ASN A 199 5.99 15.21 -1.56
C ASN A 199 6.40 15.01 -0.08
N PRO A 200 7.69 14.76 0.20
CA PRO A 200 8.12 14.44 1.56
C PRO A 200 8.09 15.63 2.53
N VAL A 201 8.05 16.86 2.02
CA VAL A 201 8.22 18.08 2.83
C VAL A 201 7.17 19.16 2.59
N THR A 202 6.43 19.11 1.47
CA THR A 202 5.53 20.21 1.07
C THR A 202 4.07 19.75 1.08
N SER A 203 3.24 20.49 1.82
CA SER A 203 1.78 20.45 1.69
C SER A 203 1.32 21.64 0.84
N PHE A 204 0.44 21.39 -0.12
CA PHE A 204 -0.03 22.40 -1.04
C PHE A 204 -1.41 22.91 -0.64
N THR A 205 -1.60 24.23 -0.67
CA THR A 205 -2.89 24.89 -0.49
C THR A 205 -3.39 25.39 -1.84
N GLY A 206 -4.65 25.07 -2.18
CA GLY A 206 -5.25 25.56 -3.43
C GLY A 206 -4.65 24.93 -4.69
N TYR A 207 -4.17 23.67 -4.61
CA TYR A 207 -3.60 22.96 -5.76
C TYR A 207 -4.67 22.68 -6.82
N GLY A 208 -4.48 23.23 -8.02
CA GLY A 208 -5.43 23.12 -9.12
C GLY A 208 -5.37 21.74 -9.80
N ILE A 209 -6.48 21.00 -9.81
CA ILE A 209 -6.62 19.74 -10.55
C ILE A 209 -7.58 19.98 -11.72
N PRO A 210 -7.16 19.73 -12.98
CA PRO A 210 -8.02 19.90 -14.14
C PRO A 210 -9.06 18.77 -14.20
N VAL A 211 -10.26 19.02 -13.72
CA VAL A 211 -11.38 18.07 -13.81
C VAL A 211 -12.28 18.50 -14.95
N LYS A 212 -12.46 17.64 -15.95
CA LYS A 212 -13.50 17.85 -16.97
C LYS A 212 -14.86 17.58 -16.32
N GLY A 213 -15.78 18.56 -16.44
CA GLY A 213 -17.16 18.42 -16.01
C GLY A 213 -17.94 17.39 -16.84
#